data_e28080f3a63f6d55e8655fbd05b0839b
#
_entry.id   e28080f3a63f6d55e8655fbd05b0839b
#
_cell.length_a   1.000
_cell.length_b   1.000
_cell.length_c   1.000
_cell.angle_alpha   90.00
_cell.angle_beta   90.00
_cell.angle_gamma   90.00
#
_symmetry.space_group_name_H-M   'P 1'
#
loop_
_entity.id
_entity.type
_entity.pdbx_description
1 polymer ?
#
loop_
_entity_poly.entity_id
_entity_poly.type
_entity_poly.pdbx_seq_one_letter_code
_entity_poly.pdbx_strand_id
1 'polypeptide(L)'
;MATATFRFHDELNAFLPRAQRDRAFGHACARDATVKHAIEALGVPHTEIGRLCVNDAPAALDRPLDDGDRVEAFPERAQSA
;
A
#
# COMPACT_ATOMS: atom_id res chain seq x y z
N MET A 1 -4.66 17.41 3.84
CA MET A 1 -3.83 16.22 3.70
C MET A 1 -4.26 15.15 4.66
N ALA A 2 -4.13 13.92 4.26
CA ALA A 2 -4.44 12.78 5.10
C ALA A 2 -3.15 11.99 5.32
N THR A 3 -3.01 11.42 6.51
CA THR A 3 -1.89 10.53 6.80
C THR A 3 -2.42 9.12 6.95
N ALA A 4 -1.90 8.22 6.15
CA ALA A 4 -2.26 6.81 6.23
C ALA A 4 -1.02 6.01 6.63
N THR A 5 -1.24 4.85 7.23
CA THR A 5 -0.17 3.95 7.61
C THR A 5 -0.12 2.83 6.58
N PHE A 6 1.08 2.54 6.10
CA PHE A 6 1.29 1.52 5.06
C PHE A 6 2.18 0.41 5.56
N ARG A 7 1.86 -0.80 5.17
CA ARG A 7 2.73 -1.95 5.37
C ARG A 7 2.72 -2.79 4.12
N PHE A 8 3.90 -3.03 3.57
CA PHE A 8 4.07 -3.85 2.39
C PHE A 8 4.66 -5.19 2.80
N HIS A 9 4.20 -6.24 2.18
CA HIS A 9 4.60 -7.60 2.56
C HIS A 9 5.52 -8.22 1.52
N ASP A 10 6.38 -9.09 2.00
CA ASP A 10 7.24 -9.95 1.17
C ASP A 10 8.05 -9.15 0.16
N GLU A 11 8.07 -9.57 -1.08
CA GLU A 11 8.94 -8.94 -2.08
C GLU A 11 8.54 -7.52 -2.46
N LEU A 12 7.36 -7.04 -2.06
CA LEU A 12 7.00 -5.65 -2.30
C LEU A 12 7.95 -4.70 -1.56
N ASN A 13 8.55 -5.17 -0.48
CA ASN A 13 9.50 -4.36 0.28
C ASN A 13 10.72 -3.97 -0.54
N ALA A 14 11.03 -4.72 -1.60
CA ALA A 14 12.19 -4.41 -2.43
C ALA A 14 12.05 -3.07 -3.14
N PHE A 15 10.82 -2.58 -3.32
CA PHE A 15 10.59 -1.28 -3.96
C PHE A 15 10.74 -0.11 -2.99
N LEU A 16 10.87 -0.37 -1.71
CA LEU A 16 10.89 0.68 -0.69
C LEU A 16 12.31 1.00 -0.25
N PRO A 17 12.54 2.23 0.23
CA PRO A 17 13.79 2.53 0.93
C PRO A 17 13.94 1.62 2.14
N ARG A 18 15.19 1.34 2.49
CA ARG A 18 15.47 0.40 3.57
C ARG A 18 14.73 0.74 4.86
N ALA A 19 14.60 2.02 5.18
CA ALA A 19 13.98 2.45 6.41
C ALA A 19 12.49 2.11 6.49
N GLN A 20 11.87 1.83 5.36
CA GLN A 20 10.43 1.54 5.31
C GLN A 20 10.13 0.07 5.11
N ARG A 21 11.17 -0.77 4.99
CA ARG A 21 10.96 -2.19 4.69
C ARG A 21 10.52 -2.96 5.93
N ASP A 22 9.63 -3.92 5.71
CA ASP A 22 9.20 -4.90 6.73
C ASP A 22 8.62 -4.25 7.97
N ARG A 23 7.99 -3.10 7.82
CA ARG A 23 7.38 -2.39 8.94
C ARG A 23 6.23 -1.52 8.46
N ALA A 24 5.37 -1.17 9.40
CA ALA A 24 4.36 -0.17 9.14
C ALA A 24 4.98 1.22 9.25
N PHE A 25 4.60 2.12 8.36
CA PHE A 25 5.11 3.49 8.39
C PHE A 25 4.01 4.45 7.91
N GLY A 26 4.07 5.68 8.39
CA GLY A 26 3.12 6.71 8.00
C GLY A 26 3.54 7.40 6.71
N HIS A 27 2.56 7.83 5.94
CA HIS A 27 2.81 8.55 4.70
C HIS A 27 1.70 9.57 4.49
N ALA A 28 2.07 10.82 4.26
CA ALA A 28 1.10 11.87 4.01
C ALA A 28 0.62 11.78 2.56
N CYS A 29 -0.68 11.76 2.39
CA CYS A 29 -1.31 11.62 1.09
C CYS A 29 -2.07 12.89 0.74
N ALA A 30 -2.18 13.19 -0.54
CA ALA A 30 -3.01 14.30 -0.97
C ALA A 30 -4.47 14.00 -0.63
N ARG A 31 -5.26 15.05 -0.47
CA ARG A 31 -6.68 14.90 -0.22
C ARG A 31 -7.29 14.12 -1.40
N ASP A 32 -8.14 13.18 -1.08
CA ASP A 32 -8.82 12.34 -2.08
C ASP A 32 -7.90 11.45 -2.90
N ALA A 33 -6.65 11.27 -2.46
CA ALA A 33 -5.77 10.33 -3.14
C ALA A 33 -6.33 8.92 -2.99
N THR A 34 -6.20 8.13 -4.04
CA THR A 34 -6.59 6.73 -3.98
C THR A 34 -5.42 5.90 -3.44
N VAL A 35 -5.73 4.66 -3.04
CA VAL A 35 -4.69 3.73 -2.63
C VAL A 35 -3.65 3.57 -3.72
N LYS A 36 -4.08 3.47 -4.99
CA LYS A 36 -3.16 3.36 -6.11
C LYS A 36 -2.19 4.54 -6.18
N HIS A 37 -2.71 5.76 -6.06
CA HIS A 37 -1.86 6.95 -6.08
C HIS A 37 -0.80 6.92 -4.99
N ALA A 38 -1.22 6.56 -3.78
CA ALA A 38 -0.31 6.56 -2.65
C ALA A 38 0.77 5.49 -2.80
N ILE A 39 0.38 4.29 -3.24
CA ILE A 39 1.31 3.19 -3.43
C ILE A 39 2.35 3.56 -4.49
N GLU A 40 1.91 4.15 -5.59
CA GLU A 40 2.84 4.51 -6.66
C GLU A 40 3.75 5.67 -6.25
N ALA A 41 3.24 6.60 -5.44
CA ALA A 41 4.07 7.67 -4.91
C ALA A 41 5.17 7.12 -4.00
N LEU A 42 4.94 5.98 -3.37
CA LEU A 42 5.94 5.33 -2.53
C LEU A 42 6.95 4.52 -3.34
N GLY A 43 6.74 4.39 -4.64
CA GLY A 43 7.67 3.69 -5.51
C GLY A 43 7.28 2.25 -5.80
N VAL A 44 6.09 1.82 -5.40
CA VAL A 44 5.64 0.45 -5.63
C VAL A 44 4.68 0.44 -6.82
N PRO A 45 5.01 -0.27 -7.90
CA PRO A 45 4.10 -0.34 -9.05
C PRO A 45 2.81 -1.06 -8.66
N HIS A 46 1.67 -0.48 -9.02
CA HIS A 46 0.40 -1.11 -8.66
C HIS A 46 0.23 -2.48 -9.32
N THR A 47 0.92 -2.72 -10.42
CA THR A 47 0.84 -4.00 -11.11
C THR A 47 1.48 -5.14 -10.32
N GLU A 48 2.28 -4.81 -9.31
CA GLU A 48 2.89 -5.83 -8.45
C GLU A 48 1.99 -6.21 -7.27
N ILE A 49 0.87 -5.52 -7.11
CA ILE A 49 -0.03 -5.75 -5.98
C ILE A 49 -1.02 -6.85 -6.35
N GLY A 50 -1.07 -7.89 -5.54
CA GLY A 50 -2.05 -8.95 -5.74
C GLY A 50 -3.28 -8.79 -4.87
N ARG A 51 -3.09 -8.24 -3.67
CA ARG A 51 -4.18 -8.07 -2.72
C ARG A 51 -3.93 -6.83 -1.89
N LEU A 52 -5.01 -6.11 -1.61
CA LEU A 52 -4.98 -4.93 -0.76
C LEU A 52 -6.01 -5.05 0.35
N CYS A 53 -5.62 -4.59 1.52
CA CYS A 53 -6.56 -4.42 2.62
C CYS A 53 -6.44 -3.00 3.15
N VAL A 54 -7.57 -2.41 3.50
CA VAL A 54 -7.60 -1.13 4.20
C VAL A 54 -8.41 -1.35 5.46
N ASN A 55 -7.82 -1.06 6.61
CA ASN A 55 -8.46 -1.26 7.91
C ASN A 55 -8.95 -2.69 8.06
N ASP A 56 -8.13 -3.65 7.63
CA ASP A 56 -8.36 -5.09 7.76
C ASP A 56 -9.49 -5.61 6.87
N ALA A 57 -9.90 -4.85 5.88
CA ALA A 57 -10.92 -5.29 4.93
C ALA A 57 -10.38 -5.21 3.51
N PRO A 58 -10.76 -6.14 2.63
CA PRO A 58 -10.31 -6.08 1.24
C PRO A 58 -10.69 -4.75 0.59
N ALA A 59 -9.81 -4.22 -0.22
CA ALA A 59 -10.03 -2.93 -0.86
C ALA A 59 -9.52 -2.95 -2.29
N ALA A 60 -10.09 -2.08 -3.11
CA ALA A 60 -9.67 -1.91 -4.49
C ALA A 60 -8.65 -0.78 -4.59
N LEU A 61 -7.91 -0.78 -5.69
CA LEU A 61 -6.88 0.24 -5.92
C LEU A 61 -7.46 1.65 -6.00
N ASP A 62 -8.69 1.78 -6.46
CA ASP A 62 -9.31 3.09 -6.61
C ASP A 62 -10.03 3.59 -5.35
N ARG A 63 -9.86 2.88 -4.23
CA ARG A 63 -10.47 3.33 -2.98
C ARG A 63 -9.79 4.60 -2.51
N PRO A 64 -10.57 5.65 -2.20
CA PRO A 64 -9.98 6.87 -1.63
C PRO A 64 -9.46 6.61 -0.23
N LEU A 65 -8.41 7.33 0.14
CA LEU A 65 -7.82 7.20 1.47
C LEU A 65 -8.30 8.32 2.38
N ASP A 66 -8.61 7.95 3.62
CA ASP A 66 -8.95 8.89 4.68
C ASP A 66 -7.84 8.95 5.71
N ASP A 67 -7.81 10.03 6.45
CA ASP A 67 -6.84 10.19 7.53
C ASP A 67 -7.00 9.04 8.53
N GLY A 68 -5.90 8.43 8.88
CA GLY A 68 -5.91 7.33 9.84
C GLY A 68 -6.09 5.96 9.24
N ASP A 69 -6.29 5.86 7.93
CA ASP A 69 -6.43 4.54 7.30
C ASP A 69 -5.15 3.72 7.43
N ARG A 70 -5.33 2.41 7.53
CA ARG A 70 -4.22 1.46 7.57
C ARG A 70 -4.29 0.59 6.33
N VAL A 71 -3.24 0.67 5.51
CA VAL A 71 -3.18 -0.02 4.24
C VAL A 71 -2.15 -1.14 4.31
N GLU A 72 -2.55 -2.33 3.90
CA GLU A 72 -1.63 -3.45 3.74
C GLU A 72 -1.68 -3.92 2.30
N ALA A 73 -0.51 -4.12 1.73
CA ALA A 73 -0.39 -4.57 0.35
C ALA A 73 0.40 -5.86 0.31
N PHE A 74 -0.11 -6.81 -0.46
CA PHE A 74 0.50 -8.13 -0.62
C PHE A 74 0.87 -8.32 -2.08
N PRO A 75 1.98 -8.99 -2.37
CA PRO A 75 2.39 -9.17 -3.75
C PRO A 75 1.48 -10.10 -4.50
N GLU A 76 1.46 -9.93 -5.80
CA GLU A 76 0.82 -10.89 -6.65
C GLU A 76 1.71 -12.11 -6.74
N ARG A 77 1.14 -13.28 -6.43
CA ARG A 77 1.91 -14.50 -6.49
C ARG A 77 1.41 -15.35 -7.61
N ALA A 78 2.34 -15.88 -8.38
CA ALA A 78 1.98 -16.86 -9.33
C ALA A 78 1.30 -17.99 -8.58
N GLN A 79 0.20 -18.44 -9.09
CA GLN A 79 -0.47 -19.53 -8.45
C GLN A 79 0.35 -20.76 -8.61
N SER A 80 0.90 -21.16 -7.55
CA SER A 80 1.58 -22.40 -7.61
C SER A 80 0.55 -23.43 -7.37
N ALA A 81 -0.20 -23.65 -7.98
CA ALA A 81 -1.25 -24.56 -7.72
C ALA A 81 -0.90 -25.72 -6.85
#